data_80cee8d0b8bb7944f1119672612ad125
#
_entry.id   80cee8d0b8bb7944f1119672612ad125
#
_cell.length_a   1.000
_cell.length_b   1.000
_cell.length_c   1.000
_cell.angle_alpha   90.00
_cell.angle_beta   90.00
_cell.angle_gamma   90.00
#
_symmetry.space_group_name_H-M   'P 1'
#
loop_
_entity.id
_entity.type
_entity.pdbx_description
1 polymer ?
#
loop_
_entity_poly.entity_id
_entity_poly.type
_entity_poly.pdbx_seq_one_letter_code
_entity_poly.pdbx_strand_id
1 'polypeptide(L)'
;MRAILGRVGLARLLRLGLTLAIPALWYEISVLHYRGAFQSKFMWVPVLSLPAAIAGGVVSSLKRDERRSRDLFRPFAVLMTFLGTVGTFFHLRGIGRQMGGFYNWKYNVVTGPPFPAPMQVALLGLLGIVASQRISGNPFQSRHRDDQNIIRRARWINSLSYLLVGIEAGYYHWTGNFFNRLMYTPLVLSPIMSLVHLASLWRSRLAQALELPLSILTTFVGLVGFSFHVGNLLGRPGGLSWQNLFYGPPLMAPLQMTAYGALGALYALFDEL
;
A
#
# COMPACT_ATOMS: atom_id res chain seq x y z
N MET A 1 -9.86 -5.10 24.25
CA MET A 1 -9.08 -4.92 23.02
C MET A 1 -7.63 -5.37 23.19
N ARG A 2 -6.85 -4.84 24.16
CA ARG A 2 -5.43 -5.22 24.40
C ARG A 2 -5.20 -6.73 24.58
N ALA A 3 -6.08 -7.43 25.32
CA ALA A 3 -5.97 -8.88 25.54
C ALA A 3 -6.16 -9.70 24.24
N ILE A 4 -7.01 -9.23 23.32
CA ILE A 4 -7.24 -9.89 22.02
C ILE A 4 -6.05 -9.64 21.09
N LEU A 5 -5.58 -8.40 20.99
CA LEU A 5 -4.40 -8.03 20.19
C LEU A 5 -3.17 -8.80 20.65
N GLY A 6 -2.94 -8.89 21.97
CA GLY A 6 -1.85 -9.66 22.53
C GLY A 6 -1.90 -11.16 22.22
N ARG A 7 -3.08 -11.75 22.03
CA ARG A 7 -3.21 -13.17 21.64
C ARG A 7 -2.88 -13.43 20.16
N VAL A 8 -3.29 -12.52 19.27
CA VAL A 8 -3.11 -12.71 17.82
C VAL A 8 -1.68 -12.36 17.37
N GLY A 9 -1.08 -11.32 17.95
CA GLY A 9 0.26 -10.84 17.63
C GLY A 9 0.32 -9.93 16.39
N LEU A 10 1.18 -8.90 16.46
CA LEU A 10 1.35 -7.87 15.44
C LEU A 10 1.68 -8.48 14.06
N ALA A 11 2.68 -9.34 14.00
CA ALA A 11 3.14 -9.94 12.75
C ALA A 11 2.02 -10.66 11.98
N ARG A 12 1.13 -11.35 12.68
CA ARG A 12 -0.02 -12.04 12.07
C ARG A 12 -1.05 -11.04 11.56
N LEU A 13 -1.35 -9.98 12.32
CA LEU A 13 -2.29 -8.95 11.89
C LEU A 13 -1.78 -8.21 10.66
N LEU A 14 -0.46 -7.94 10.59
CA LEU A 14 0.16 -7.35 9.40
C LEU A 14 0.00 -8.25 8.17
N ARG A 15 0.27 -9.57 8.29
CA ARG A 15 0.08 -10.49 7.16
C ARG A 15 -1.37 -10.60 6.73
N LEU A 16 -2.32 -10.59 7.66
CA LEU A 16 -3.75 -10.56 7.35
C LEU A 16 -4.13 -9.27 6.61
N GLY A 17 -3.72 -8.12 7.11
CA GLY A 17 -3.96 -6.82 6.48
C GLY A 17 -3.39 -6.75 5.06
N LEU A 18 -2.16 -7.23 4.86
CA LEU A 18 -1.53 -7.33 3.54
C LEU A 18 -2.31 -8.26 2.62
N THR A 19 -2.72 -9.44 3.10
CA THR A 19 -3.54 -10.39 2.31
C THR A 19 -4.84 -9.75 1.82
N LEU A 20 -5.48 -8.91 2.63
CA LEU A 20 -6.70 -8.19 2.28
C LEU A 20 -6.45 -7.03 1.29
N ALA A 21 -5.26 -6.43 1.32
CA ALA A 21 -4.90 -5.32 0.43
C ALA A 21 -4.51 -5.77 -0.99
N ILE A 22 -3.91 -6.96 -1.14
CA ILE A 22 -3.39 -7.44 -2.43
C ILE A 22 -4.48 -7.55 -3.53
N PRO A 23 -5.74 -8.01 -3.27
CA PRO A 23 -6.78 -8.06 -4.30
C PRO A 23 -7.12 -6.70 -4.91
N ALA A 24 -7.22 -5.64 -4.08
CA ALA A 24 -7.47 -4.29 -4.55
C ALA A 24 -6.31 -3.78 -5.42
N LEU A 25 -5.08 -4.03 -5.00
CA LEU A 25 -3.87 -3.70 -5.74
C LEU A 25 -3.79 -4.46 -7.07
N TRP A 26 -4.08 -5.76 -7.07
CA TRP A 26 -4.11 -6.57 -8.29
C TRP A 26 -5.14 -6.07 -9.30
N TYR A 27 -6.35 -5.71 -8.84
CA TYR A 27 -7.39 -5.12 -9.69
C TYR A 27 -6.86 -3.82 -10.33
N GLU A 28 -6.32 -2.90 -9.54
CA GLU A 28 -5.84 -1.62 -10.03
C GLU A 28 -4.70 -1.77 -11.06
N ILE A 29 -3.73 -2.64 -10.77
CA ILE A 29 -2.63 -2.96 -11.70
C ILE A 29 -3.19 -3.54 -13.00
N SER A 30 -4.14 -4.45 -12.93
CA SER A 30 -4.74 -5.08 -14.10
C SER A 30 -5.46 -4.05 -14.99
N VAL A 31 -6.23 -3.15 -14.37
CA VAL A 31 -6.92 -2.07 -15.08
C VAL A 31 -5.93 -1.11 -15.74
N LEU A 32 -4.89 -0.68 -15.01
CA LEU A 32 -3.90 0.25 -15.54
C LEU A 32 -3.09 -0.36 -16.70
N HIS A 33 -2.72 -1.63 -16.60
CA HIS A 33 -2.04 -2.33 -17.69
C HIS A 33 -2.96 -2.56 -18.90
N TYR A 34 -4.25 -2.83 -18.68
CA TYR A 34 -5.24 -2.89 -19.74
C TYR A 34 -5.37 -1.54 -20.47
N ARG A 35 -5.46 -0.42 -19.72
CA ARG A 35 -5.45 0.95 -20.30
C ARG A 35 -4.19 1.21 -21.12
N GLY A 36 -3.05 0.68 -20.71
CA GLY A 36 -1.80 0.70 -21.46
C GLY A 36 -1.74 -0.30 -22.62
N ALA A 37 -2.87 -0.94 -22.97
CA ALA A 37 -3.02 -1.89 -24.06
C ALA A 37 -2.00 -3.06 -24.03
N PHE A 38 -1.44 -3.38 -22.87
CA PHE A 38 -0.42 -4.43 -22.72
C PHE A 38 0.72 -4.32 -23.74
N GLN A 39 1.17 -3.09 -24.04
CA GLN A 39 2.20 -2.82 -25.07
C GLN A 39 3.50 -3.62 -24.87
N SER A 40 3.78 -4.04 -23.63
CA SER A 40 4.88 -4.93 -23.30
C SER A 40 4.38 -6.23 -22.69
N LYS A 41 4.92 -7.36 -23.15
CA LYS A 41 4.62 -8.69 -22.56
C LYS A 41 4.94 -8.74 -21.06
N PHE A 42 5.85 -7.91 -20.56
CA PHE A 42 6.17 -7.82 -19.12
C PHE A 42 5.03 -7.25 -18.28
N MET A 43 4.07 -6.54 -18.88
CA MET A 43 2.89 -6.02 -18.18
C MET A 43 1.94 -7.14 -17.73
N TRP A 44 2.00 -8.32 -18.34
CA TRP A 44 1.26 -9.49 -17.89
C TRP A 44 1.82 -10.13 -16.62
N VAL A 45 3.11 -9.93 -16.32
CA VAL A 45 3.77 -10.60 -15.20
C VAL A 45 3.09 -10.29 -13.86
N PRO A 46 2.86 -9.04 -13.43
CA PRO A 46 2.17 -8.78 -12.18
C PRO A 46 0.70 -9.23 -12.22
N VAL A 47 0.01 -9.14 -13.36
CA VAL A 47 -1.39 -9.55 -13.50
C VAL A 47 -1.56 -11.07 -13.27
N LEU A 48 -0.63 -11.88 -13.77
CA LEU A 48 -0.68 -13.33 -13.63
C LEU A 48 -0.07 -13.85 -12.32
N SER A 49 0.88 -13.12 -11.72
CA SER A 49 1.59 -13.61 -10.53
C SER A 49 0.97 -13.13 -9.21
N LEU A 50 0.33 -11.96 -9.14
CA LEU A 50 -0.31 -11.48 -7.91
C LEU A 50 -1.46 -12.37 -7.42
N PRO A 51 -2.28 -13.03 -8.26
CA PRO A 51 -3.24 -14.05 -7.79
C PRO A 51 -2.61 -15.17 -6.98
N ALA A 52 -1.37 -15.57 -7.29
CA ALA A 52 -0.64 -16.55 -6.48
C ALA A 52 -0.28 -15.98 -5.09
N ALA A 53 0.07 -14.67 -5.01
CA ALA A 53 0.31 -14.00 -3.74
C ALA A 53 -0.97 -13.90 -2.90
N ILE A 54 -2.12 -13.64 -3.53
CA ILE A 54 -3.44 -13.66 -2.86
C ILE A 54 -3.71 -15.05 -2.28
N ALA A 55 -3.60 -16.08 -3.12
CA ALA A 55 -3.84 -17.47 -2.69
C ALA A 55 -2.89 -17.89 -1.55
N GLY A 56 -1.60 -17.57 -1.68
CA GLY A 56 -0.59 -17.84 -0.66
C GLY A 56 -0.87 -17.09 0.64
N GLY A 57 -1.29 -15.83 0.57
CA GLY A 57 -1.72 -15.04 1.73
C GLY A 57 -2.92 -15.66 2.43
N VAL A 58 -3.95 -16.06 1.69
CA VAL A 58 -5.15 -16.74 2.23
C VAL A 58 -4.76 -18.06 2.91
N VAL A 59 -4.02 -18.93 2.21
CA VAL A 59 -3.58 -20.22 2.77
C VAL A 59 -2.73 -20.04 4.03
N SER A 60 -1.82 -19.05 4.02
CA SER A 60 -1.03 -18.67 5.18
C SER A 60 -1.92 -18.25 6.37
N SER A 61 -2.95 -17.45 6.10
CA SER A 61 -3.87 -16.92 7.11
C SER A 61 -4.69 -18.01 7.80
N LEU A 62 -5.00 -19.09 7.08
CA LEU A 62 -5.74 -20.25 7.61
C LEU A 62 -4.90 -21.14 8.53
N LYS A 63 -3.56 -20.99 8.52
CA LYS A 63 -2.69 -21.80 9.41
C LYS A 63 -2.73 -21.26 10.83
N ARG A 64 -3.06 -22.16 11.79
CA ARG A 64 -3.02 -21.85 13.24
C ARG A 64 -1.58 -21.74 13.74
N ASP A 65 -0.69 -22.59 13.22
CA ASP A 65 0.73 -22.57 13.55
C ASP A 65 1.40 -21.34 12.91
N GLU A 66 1.89 -20.46 13.76
CA GLU A 66 2.50 -19.18 13.37
C GLU A 66 3.78 -19.38 12.54
N ARG A 67 4.58 -20.42 12.80
CA ARG A 67 5.78 -20.74 12.03
C ARG A 67 5.39 -21.10 10.59
N ARG A 68 4.44 -22.02 10.43
CA ARG A 68 3.95 -22.44 9.10
C ARG A 68 3.30 -21.28 8.35
N SER A 69 2.52 -20.46 9.06
CA SER A 69 1.92 -19.25 8.47
C SER A 69 2.97 -18.31 7.89
N ARG A 70 4.04 -18.00 8.63
CA ARG A 70 5.14 -17.15 8.18
C ARG A 70 5.90 -17.76 6.99
N ASP A 71 6.27 -19.03 7.13
CA ASP A 71 7.07 -19.72 6.10
C ASP A 71 6.32 -19.83 4.76
N LEU A 72 4.99 -19.95 4.80
CA LEU A 72 4.12 -19.91 3.62
C LEU A 72 3.96 -18.50 3.04
N PHE A 73 3.85 -17.45 3.88
CA PHE A 73 3.63 -16.08 3.41
C PHE A 73 4.89 -15.47 2.80
N ARG A 74 6.06 -15.75 3.38
CA ARG A 74 7.33 -15.11 3.03
C ARG A 74 7.72 -15.18 1.55
N PRO A 75 7.60 -16.32 0.83
CA PRO A 75 7.92 -16.39 -0.59
C PRO A 75 7.09 -15.41 -1.44
N PHE A 76 5.82 -15.22 -1.11
CA PHE A 76 4.96 -14.28 -1.82
C PHE A 76 5.31 -12.82 -1.52
N ALA A 77 5.73 -12.52 -0.29
CA ALA A 77 6.24 -11.20 0.07
C ALA A 77 7.55 -10.88 -0.69
N VAL A 78 8.45 -11.85 -0.83
CA VAL A 78 9.67 -11.72 -1.65
C VAL A 78 9.31 -11.52 -3.12
N LEU A 79 8.37 -12.31 -3.66
CA LEU A 79 7.88 -12.16 -5.03
C LEU A 79 7.34 -10.74 -5.28
N MET A 80 6.49 -10.22 -4.39
CA MET A 80 5.95 -8.85 -4.50
C MET A 80 7.06 -7.80 -4.48
N THR A 81 8.03 -7.94 -3.58
CA THR A 81 9.19 -7.02 -3.52
C THR A 81 9.96 -7.02 -4.84
N PHE A 82 10.23 -8.19 -5.39
CA PHE A 82 10.93 -8.34 -6.67
C PHE A 82 10.12 -7.74 -7.83
N LEU A 83 8.84 -8.10 -7.95
CA LEU A 83 7.95 -7.58 -9.00
C LEU A 83 7.83 -6.06 -8.95
N GLY A 84 7.65 -5.50 -7.75
CA GLY A 84 7.55 -4.06 -7.56
C GLY A 84 8.85 -3.34 -7.93
N THR A 85 10.00 -3.87 -7.52
CA THR A 85 11.33 -3.29 -7.83
C THR A 85 11.60 -3.32 -9.35
N VAL A 86 11.39 -4.46 -9.99
CA VAL A 86 11.57 -4.62 -11.45
C VAL A 86 10.55 -3.77 -12.20
N GLY A 87 9.29 -3.72 -11.73
CA GLY A 87 8.24 -2.87 -12.29
C GLY A 87 8.61 -1.40 -12.23
N THR A 88 9.15 -0.93 -11.10
CA THR A 88 9.63 0.46 -10.94
C THR A 88 10.70 0.79 -11.97
N PHE A 89 11.67 -0.09 -12.17
CA PHE A 89 12.69 0.09 -13.20
C PHE A 89 12.08 0.25 -14.59
N PHE A 90 11.12 -0.62 -14.97
CA PHE A 90 10.46 -0.52 -16.27
C PHE A 90 9.64 0.75 -16.43
N HIS A 91 8.95 1.22 -15.38
CA HIS A 91 8.19 2.46 -15.41
C HIS A 91 9.11 3.68 -15.55
N LEU A 92 10.19 3.76 -14.78
CA LEU A 92 11.20 4.83 -14.91
C LEU A 92 11.86 4.81 -16.31
N ARG A 93 12.21 3.64 -16.83
CA ARG A 93 12.70 3.48 -18.19
C ARG A 93 11.67 3.96 -19.23
N GLY A 94 10.38 3.69 -19.00
CA GLY A 94 9.27 4.15 -19.83
C GLY A 94 9.20 5.67 -19.88
N ILE A 95 9.29 6.33 -18.73
CA ILE A 95 9.36 7.80 -18.61
C ILE A 95 10.56 8.36 -19.39
N GLY A 96 11.76 7.78 -19.18
CA GLY A 96 12.98 8.22 -19.83
C GLY A 96 13.00 8.02 -21.36
N ARG A 97 12.13 7.16 -21.90
CA ARG A 97 11.99 6.90 -23.35
C ARG A 97 11.00 7.83 -24.06
N GLN A 98 10.23 8.62 -23.30
CA GLN A 98 9.34 9.62 -23.90
C GLN A 98 10.15 10.79 -24.48
N MET A 99 9.50 11.59 -25.34
CA MET A 99 10.12 12.74 -25.97
C MET A 99 10.71 13.70 -24.93
N GLY A 100 11.98 14.03 -25.06
CA GLY A 100 12.73 14.84 -24.11
C GLY A 100 13.24 14.09 -22.88
N GLY A 101 12.90 12.79 -22.72
CA GLY A 101 13.40 11.96 -21.63
C GLY A 101 13.19 12.59 -20.26
N PHE A 102 14.19 12.45 -19.37
CA PHE A 102 14.15 13.07 -18.04
C PHE A 102 14.33 14.59 -18.04
N TYR A 103 14.78 15.23 -19.14
CA TYR A 103 14.81 16.69 -19.25
C TYR A 103 13.41 17.28 -19.29
N ASN A 104 12.44 16.54 -19.84
CA ASN A 104 11.02 16.93 -19.83
C ASN A 104 10.24 16.20 -18.72
N TRP A 105 10.85 16.06 -17.53
CA TRP A 105 10.32 15.23 -16.45
C TRP A 105 8.91 15.63 -16.00
N LYS A 106 8.60 16.95 -15.96
CA LYS A 106 7.28 17.44 -15.54
C LYS A 106 6.15 16.86 -16.38
N TYR A 107 6.34 16.84 -17.70
CA TYR A 107 5.38 16.28 -18.63
C TYR A 107 5.43 14.74 -18.62
N ASN A 108 6.63 14.17 -18.73
CA ASN A 108 6.80 12.74 -18.90
C ASN A 108 6.45 11.91 -17.66
N VAL A 109 6.56 12.49 -16.45
CA VAL A 109 6.04 11.85 -15.23
C VAL A 109 4.52 11.88 -15.19
N VAL A 110 3.90 12.98 -15.69
CA VAL A 110 2.43 13.13 -15.69
C VAL A 110 1.77 12.29 -16.78
N THR A 111 2.38 12.14 -17.95
CA THR A 111 1.81 11.42 -19.10
C THR A 111 2.34 10.00 -19.27
N GLY A 112 3.40 9.67 -18.55
CA GLY A 112 4.08 8.39 -18.62
C GLY A 112 3.50 7.31 -17.69
N PRO A 113 4.16 6.16 -17.62
CA PRO A 113 3.74 5.11 -16.71
C PRO A 113 3.90 5.54 -15.24
N PRO A 114 2.89 5.33 -14.38
CA PRO A 114 2.91 5.77 -12.99
C PRO A 114 3.94 4.97 -12.16
N PHE A 115 5.14 5.53 -11.96
CA PHE A 115 6.22 4.85 -11.23
C PHE A 115 5.93 4.62 -9.73
N PRO A 116 5.07 5.41 -9.03
CA PRO A 116 4.78 5.12 -7.63
C PRO A 116 4.03 3.79 -7.44
N ALA A 117 3.18 3.39 -8.39
CA ALA A 117 2.39 2.16 -8.27
C ALA A 117 3.25 0.90 -8.07
N PRO A 118 4.24 0.57 -8.92
CA PRO A 118 5.09 -0.60 -8.67
C PRO A 118 6.00 -0.43 -7.43
N MET A 119 6.43 0.78 -7.08
CA MET A 119 7.16 1.01 -5.82
C MET A 119 6.31 0.64 -4.60
N GLN A 120 5.01 0.92 -4.62
CA GLN A 120 4.11 0.51 -3.54
C GLN A 120 3.99 -1.01 -3.45
N VAL A 121 3.96 -1.73 -4.58
CA VAL A 121 4.02 -3.22 -4.56
C VAL A 121 5.29 -3.70 -3.86
N ALA A 122 6.45 -3.08 -4.17
CA ALA A 122 7.71 -3.41 -3.52
C ALA A 122 7.67 -3.15 -2.01
N LEU A 123 7.16 -2.00 -1.58
CA LEU A 123 7.06 -1.64 -0.16
C LEU A 123 6.10 -2.56 0.61
N LEU A 124 4.95 -2.94 0.03
CA LEU A 124 4.05 -3.93 0.62
C LEU A 124 4.72 -5.31 0.72
N GLY A 125 5.50 -5.70 -0.27
CA GLY A 125 6.33 -6.91 -0.23
C GLY A 125 7.36 -6.86 0.90
N LEU A 126 8.10 -5.74 1.03
CA LEU A 126 9.05 -5.53 2.14
C LEU A 126 8.36 -5.58 3.51
N LEU A 127 7.19 -4.97 3.64
CA LEU A 127 6.39 -5.05 4.86
C LEU A 127 5.99 -6.51 5.17
N GLY A 128 5.64 -7.28 4.14
CA GLY A 128 5.36 -8.71 4.27
C GLY A 128 6.58 -9.52 4.71
N ILE A 129 7.78 -9.19 4.23
CA ILE A 129 9.05 -9.78 4.68
C ILE A 129 9.26 -9.45 6.16
N VAL A 130 9.08 -8.19 6.56
CA VAL A 130 9.18 -7.75 7.96
C VAL A 130 8.18 -8.51 8.85
N ALA A 131 6.92 -8.63 8.42
CA ALA A 131 5.88 -9.38 9.12
C ALA A 131 6.11 -10.91 9.13
N SER A 132 7.09 -11.39 8.34
CA SER A 132 7.46 -12.81 8.24
C SER A 132 8.84 -13.10 8.81
N GLN A 133 9.40 -12.20 9.63
CA GLN A 133 10.69 -12.44 10.29
C GLN A 133 10.56 -13.56 11.34
N ARG A 134 11.62 -14.36 11.48
CA ARG A 134 11.69 -15.38 12.52
C ARG A 134 11.90 -14.71 13.87
N ILE A 135 11.12 -15.12 14.85
CA ILE A 135 11.30 -14.74 16.25
C ILE A 135 12.49 -15.55 16.78
N SER A 136 13.52 -14.85 17.23
CA SER A 136 14.71 -15.49 17.81
C SER A 136 14.66 -15.44 19.33
N GLY A 137 14.71 -16.59 20.01
CA GLY A 137 14.88 -16.66 21.47
C GLY A 137 13.68 -17.19 22.24
N ASN A 138 13.71 -17.06 23.57
CA ASN A 138 12.68 -17.50 24.49
C ASN A 138 11.35 -16.78 24.23
N PRO A 139 10.23 -17.50 24.01
CA PRO A 139 8.96 -16.92 23.54
C PRO A 139 8.39 -15.77 24.39
N PHE A 140 8.74 -15.68 25.66
CA PHE A 140 8.19 -14.66 26.56
C PHE A 140 8.98 -13.34 26.59
N GLN A 141 10.31 -13.36 26.47
CA GLN A 141 11.15 -12.15 26.50
C GLN A 141 11.44 -11.58 25.11
N SER A 142 11.42 -12.43 24.08
CA SER A 142 11.71 -12.02 22.71
C SER A 142 10.55 -11.30 22.04
N ARG A 143 9.30 -11.59 22.40
CA ARG A 143 8.11 -11.11 21.71
C ARG A 143 8.03 -9.57 21.69
N HIS A 144 8.17 -8.91 22.83
CA HIS A 144 8.11 -7.44 22.89
C HIS A 144 9.25 -6.79 22.06
N ARG A 145 10.48 -7.31 22.17
CA ARG A 145 11.62 -6.81 21.38
C ARG A 145 11.41 -7.01 19.87
N ASP A 146 10.84 -8.14 19.49
CA ASP A 146 10.57 -8.47 18.09
C ASP A 146 9.45 -7.59 17.52
N ASP A 147 8.38 -7.35 18.28
CA ASP A 147 7.30 -6.44 17.90
C ASP A 147 7.83 -5.01 17.72
N GLN A 148 8.70 -4.50 18.63
CA GLN A 148 9.35 -3.20 18.49
C GLN A 148 10.22 -3.09 17.23
N ASN A 149 10.97 -4.14 16.90
CA ASN A 149 11.77 -4.18 15.67
C ASN A 149 10.87 -4.20 14.42
N ILE A 150 9.76 -4.93 14.46
CA ILE A 150 8.76 -4.97 13.39
C ILE A 150 8.13 -3.57 13.23
N ILE A 151 7.67 -2.95 14.32
CA ILE A 151 7.07 -1.61 14.31
C ILE A 151 8.04 -0.58 13.71
N ARG A 152 9.29 -0.57 14.16
CA ARG A 152 10.30 0.36 13.66
C ARG A 152 10.49 0.25 12.16
N ARG A 153 10.65 -0.96 11.63
CA ARG A 153 10.82 -1.19 10.18
C ARG A 153 9.55 -0.89 9.41
N ALA A 154 8.40 -1.26 9.96
CA ALA A 154 7.10 -1.02 9.36
C ALA A 154 6.78 0.48 9.27
N ARG A 155 7.11 1.28 10.30
CA ARG A 155 6.98 2.74 10.25
C ARG A 155 7.82 3.38 9.13
N TRP A 156 9.07 2.91 8.94
CA TRP A 156 9.90 3.35 7.82
C TRP A 156 9.22 3.07 6.47
N ILE A 157 8.78 1.83 6.28
CA ILE A 157 8.12 1.41 5.03
C ILE A 157 6.83 2.21 4.83
N ASN A 158 6.01 2.35 5.88
CA ASN A 158 4.73 3.06 5.81
C ASN A 158 4.93 4.56 5.52
N SER A 159 5.97 5.18 6.10
CA SER A 159 6.33 6.57 5.81
C SER A 159 6.62 6.77 4.31
N LEU A 160 7.46 5.91 3.72
CA LEU A 160 7.74 5.96 2.28
C LEU A 160 6.49 5.68 1.45
N SER A 161 5.65 4.75 1.88
CA SER A 161 4.39 4.43 1.21
C SER A 161 3.45 5.63 1.16
N TYR A 162 3.33 6.39 2.24
CA TYR A 162 2.54 7.62 2.27
C TYR A 162 3.06 8.68 1.29
N LEU A 163 4.38 8.88 1.20
CA LEU A 163 4.93 9.81 0.21
C LEU A 163 4.55 9.41 -1.21
N LEU A 164 4.63 8.11 -1.54
CA LEU A 164 4.24 7.61 -2.86
C LEU A 164 2.74 7.77 -3.13
N VAL A 165 1.88 7.51 -2.12
CA VAL A 165 0.43 7.75 -2.24
C VAL A 165 0.16 9.22 -2.50
N GLY A 166 0.81 10.14 -1.78
CA GLY A 166 0.66 11.58 -1.98
C GLY A 166 1.06 12.02 -3.40
N ILE A 167 2.19 11.50 -3.90
CA ILE A 167 2.66 11.77 -5.26
C ILE A 167 1.67 11.22 -6.30
N GLU A 168 1.23 9.98 -6.13
CA GLU A 168 0.31 9.32 -7.07
C GLU A 168 -1.06 9.99 -7.08
N ALA A 169 -1.64 10.27 -5.91
CA ALA A 169 -2.89 11.00 -5.78
C ALA A 169 -2.78 12.42 -6.36
N GLY A 170 -1.68 13.12 -6.09
CA GLY A 170 -1.39 14.45 -6.64
C GLY A 170 -1.42 14.44 -8.17
N TYR A 171 -0.74 13.49 -8.76
CA TYR A 171 -0.69 13.29 -10.19
C TYR A 171 -2.09 13.02 -10.80
N TYR A 172 -2.84 12.06 -10.27
CA TYR A 172 -4.18 11.73 -10.81
C TYR A 172 -5.20 12.85 -10.57
N HIS A 173 -5.16 13.52 -9.42
CA HIS A 173 -6.05 14.63 -9.12
C HIS A 173 -5.70 15.89 -9.95
N TRP A 174 -4.41 16.12 -10.21
CA TRP A 174 -3.96 17.17 -11.12
C TRP A 174 -4.51 16.96 -12.53
N THR A 175 -4.40 15.76 -13.10
CA THR A 175 -4.95 15.45 -14.43
C THR A 175 -6.49 15.53 -14.45
N GLY A 176 -7.14 15.38 -13.28
CA GLY A 176 -8.57 15.60 -13.09
C GLY A 176 -8.96 17.05 -12.75
N ASN A 177 -8.03 18.02 -12.83
CA ASN A 177 -8.25 19.45 -12.53
C ASN A 177 -8.76 19.76 -11.12
N PHE A 178 -8.56 18.90 -10.13
CA PHE A 178 -9.00 19.13 -8.75
C PHE A 178 -10.45 19.68 -8.65
N PHE A 179 -11.37 19.16 -9.45
CA PHE A 179 -12.75 19.67 -9.52
C PHE A 179 -13.50 19.59 -8.17
N ASN A 180 -13.03 18.78 -7.22
CA ASN A 180 -13.56 18.69 -5.88
C ASN A 180 -12.45 19.00 -4.85
N ARG A 181 -12.74 19.90 -3.90
CA ARG A 181 -11.78 20.31 -2.85
C ARG A 181 -11.26 19.13 -2.01
N LEU A 182 -12.05 18.08 -1.83
CA LEU A 182 -11.62 16.88 -1.11
C LEU A 182 -10.48 16.11 -1.80
N MET A 183 -10.24 16.35 -3.09
CA MET A 183 -9.10 15.78 -3.82
C MET A 183 -7.74 16.28 -3.29
N TYR A 184 -7.69 17.39 -2.55
CA TYR A 184 -6.48 17.85 -1.87
C TYR A 184 -6.17 17.07 -0.59
N THR A 185 -7.14 16.37 -0.01
CA THR A 185 -6.99 15.68 1.28
C THR A 185 -5.82 14.67 1.29
N PRO A 186 -5.67 13.76 0.32
CA PRO A 186 -4.52 12.85 0.31
C PRO A 186 -3.19 13.57 0.15
N LEU A 187 -3.14 14.73 -0.56
CA LEU A 187 -1.92 15.51 -0.73
C LEU A 187 -1.46 16.17 0.58
N VAL A 188 -2.40 16.50 1.47
CA VAL A 188 -2.10 17.09 2.77
C VAL A 188 -1.80 16.01 3.81
N LEU A 189 -2.63 14.97 3.89
CA LEU A 189 -2.47 13.94 4.92
C LEU A 189 -1.27 13.04 4.68
N SER A 190 -0.93 12.73 3.42
CA SER A 190 0.19 11.81 3.13
C SER A 190 1.54 12.31 3.67
N PRO A 191 1.98 13.56 3.42
CA PRO A 191 3.22 14.06 3.99
C PRO A 191 3.15 14.18 5.52
N ILE A 192 2.01 14.56 6.08
CA ILE A 192 1.82 14.62 7.54
C ILE A 192 2.02 13.23 8.14
N MET A 193 1.36 12.20 7.61
CA MET A 193 1.50 10.83 8.09
C MET A 193 2.92 10.28 7.91
N SER A 194 3.57 10.61 6.80
CA SER A 194 4.97 10.26 6.59
C SER A 194 5.85 10.83 7.70
N LEU A 195 5.70 12.12 8.01
CA LEU A 195 6.45 12.80 9.06
C LEU A 195 6.13 12.25 10.45
N VAL A 196 4.87 11.95 10.74
CA VAL A 196 4.45 11.36 12.03
C VAL A 196 5.12 10.00 12.23
N HIS A 197 5.10 9.12 11.23
CA HIS A 197 5.78 7.82 11.33
C HIS A 197 7.29 7.96 11.48
N LEU A 198 7.94 8.89 10.75
CA LEU A 198 9.36 9.17 10.91
C LEU A 198 9.69 9.70 12.30
N ALA A 199 8.96 10.71 12.77
CA ALA A 199 9.19 11.31 14.08
C ALA A 199 8.94 10.31 15.22
N SER A 200 8.00 9.37 15.06
CA SER A 200 7.76 8.29 16.02
C SER A 200 8.97 7.34 16.14
N LEU A 201 9.81 7.23 15.10
CA LEU A 201 11.06 6.45 15.15
C LEU A 201 12.08 7.05 16.13
N TRP A 202 12.11 8.36 16.27
CA TRP A 202 12.94 9.08 17.25
C TRP A 202 12.24 9.29 18.58
N ARG A 203 11.15 8.54 18.85
CA ARG A 203 10.39 8.58 20.11
C ARG A 203 9.87 9.98 20.46
N SER A 204 9.53 10.79 19.47
CA SER A 204 8.84 12.06 19.67
C SER A 204 7.49 11.82 20.35
N ARG A 205 7.30 12.34 21.57
CA ARG A 205 6.05 12.19 22.33
C ARG A 205 4.84 12.72 21.56
N LEU A 206 5.00 13.85 20.88
CA LEU A 206 3.95 14.45 20.07
C LEU A 206 3.58 13.53 18.90
N ALA A 207 4.58 12.99 18.17
CA ALA A 207 4.33 12.11 17.04
C ALA A 207 3.63 10.82 17.49
N GLN A 208 4.06 10.20 18.59
CA GLN A 208 3.41 9.03 19.16
C GLN A 208 1.97 9.29 19.58
N ALA A 209 1.69 10.45 20.21
CA ALA A 209 0.33 10.86 20.58
C ALA A 209 -0.57 11.11 19.36
N LEU A 210 -0.02 11.60 18.25
CA LEU A 210 -0.75 11.89 17.02
C LEU A 210 -0.91 10.67 16.09
N GLU A 211 -0.06 9.65 16.23
CA GLU A 211 -0.01 8.51 15.31
C GLU A 211 -1.35 7.77 15.24
N LEU A 212 -1.93 7.40 16.37
CA LEU A 212 -3.21 6.67 16.40
C LEU A 212 -4.39 7.50 15.85
N PRO A 213 -4.67 8.72 16.34
CA PRO A 213 -5.81 9.50 15.84
C PRO A 213 -5.68 9.86 14.36
N LEU A 214 -4.48 10.22 13.89
CA LEU A 214 -4.27 10.53 12.48
C LEU A 214 -4.32 9.28 11.59
N SER A 215 -3.89 8.12 12.07
CA SER A 215 -4.02 6.85 11.36
C SER A 215 -5.48 6.44 11.19
N ILE A 216 -6.30 6.63 12.23
CA ILE A 216 -7.76 6.42 12.16
C ILE A 216 -8.38 7.39 11.16
N LEU A 217 -8.06 8.69 11.27
CA LEU A 217 -8.53 9.70 10.31
C LEU A 217 -8.18 9.32 8.87
N THR A 218 -6.94 8.93 8.62
CA THR A 218 -6.47 8.54 7.28
C THR A 218 -7.20 7.31 6.75
N THR A 219 -7.49 6.33 7.62
CA THR A 219 -8.31 5.17 7.28
C THR A 219 -9.70 5.61 6.78
N PHE A 220 -10.36 6.50 7.51
CA PHE A 220 -11.68 7.04 7.12
C PHE A 220 -11.62 7.87 5.84
N VAL A 221 -10.60 8.71 5.68
CA VAL A 221 -10.41 9.49 4.44
C VAL A 221 -10.28 8.59 3.23
N GLY A 222 -9.55 7.47 3.35
CA GLY A 222 -9.47 6.48 2.28
C GLY A 222 -10.83 5.84 1.94
N LEU A 223 -11.63 5.47 2.95
CA LEU A 223 -12.98 4.92 2.74
C LEU A 223 -13.93 5.95 2.11
N VAL A 224 -13.90 7.20 2.56
CA VAL A 224 -14.68 8.28 1.96
C VAL A 224 -14.24 8.53 0.51
N GLY A 225 -12.93 8.56 0.25
CA GLY A 225 -12.39 8.67 -1.11
C GLY A 225 -12.85 7.53 -2.01
N PHE A 226 -12.83 6.30 -1.52
CA PHE A 226 -13.36 5.15 -2.24
C PHE A 226 -14.84 5.32 -2.57
N SER A 227 -15.66 5.78 -1.62
CA SER A 227 -17.10 6.05 -1.83
C SER A 227 -17.32 7.09 -2.92
N PHE A 228 -16.50 8.16 -2.99
CA PHE A 228 -16.56 9.14 -4.08
C PHE A 228 -16.18 8.55 -5.44
N HIS A 229 -15.15 7.69 -5.49
CA HIS A 229 -14.77 7.01 -6.75
C HIS A 229 -15.88 6.07 -7.23
N VAL A 230 -16.49 5.30 -6.32
CA VAL A 230 -17.67 4.47 -6.62
C VAL A 230 -18.85 5.33 -7.09
N GLY A 231 -19.17 6.40 -6.37
CA GLY A 231 -20.27 7.31 -6.73
C GLY A 231 -20.06 7.95 -8.11
N ASN A 232 -18.82 8.38 -8.41
CA ASN A 232 -18.47 8.91 -9.73
C ASN A 232 -18.63 7.84 -10.83
N LEU A 233 -18.21 6.60 -10.56
CA LEU A 233 -18.35 5.50 -11.51
C LEU A 233 -19.85 5.21 -11.80
N LEU A 234 -20.66 5.09 -10.75
CA LEU A 234 -22.08 4.79 -10.87
C LEU A 234 -22.89 5.94 -11.51
N GLY A 235 -22.48 7.18 -11.30
CA GLY A 235 -23.11 8.37 -11.88
C GLY A 235 -22.82 8.59 -13.37
N ARG A 236 -21.89 7.84 -13.97
CA ARG A 236 -21.61 7.91 -15.40
C ARG A 236 -22.70 7.22 -16.24
N PRO A 237 -22.93 7.66 -17.50
CA PRO A 237 -23.78 6.92 -18.44
C PRO A 237 -23.37 5.45 -18.51
N GLY A 238 -24.32 4.55 -18.34
CA GLY A 238 -24.08 3.10 -18.27
C GLY A 238 -23.71 2.55 -16.89
N GLY A 239 -23.58 3.39 -15.85
CA GLY A 239 -23.37 2.97 -14.46
C GLY A 239 -22.24 1.96 -14.29
N LEU A 240 -22.53 0.80 -13.70
CA LEU A 240 -21.59 -0.31 -13.53
C LEU A 240 -21.39 -1.06 -14.86
N SER A 241 -20.81 -0.38 -15.84
CA SER A 241 -20.43 -0.96 -17.13
C SER A 241 -18.94 -1.30 -17.19
N TRP A 242 -18.60 -2.22 -18.09
CA TRP A 242 -17.20 -2.58 -18.35
C TRP A 242 -16.35 -1.37 -18.69
N GLN A 243 -16.85 -0.47 -19.54
CA GLN A 243 -16.16 0.75 -19.91
C GLN A 243 -15.88 1.66 -18.70
N ASN A 244 -16.87 1.85 -17.83
CA ASN A 244 -16.71 2.70 -16.65
C ASN A 244 -15.75 2.09 -15.62
N LEU A 245 -15.72 0.75 -15.48
CA LEU A 245 -14.75 0.07 -14.62
C LEU A 245 -13.32 0.23 -15.14
N PHE A 246 -13.11 0.10 -16.46
CA PHE A 246 -11.76 0.12 -17.03
C PHE A 246 -11.26 1.52 -17.38
N TYR A 247 -12.12 2.48 -17.72
CA TYR A 247 -11.75 3.84 -18.11
C TYR A 247 -12.23 4.92 -17.14
N GLY A 248 -12.92 4.54 -16.08
CA GLY A 248 -13.36 5.43 -15.01
C GLY A 248 -12.22 5.87 -14.07
N PRO A 249 -12.55 6.54 -12.96
CA PRO A 249 -11.56 6.86 -11.94
C PRO A 249 -10.93 5.58 -11.38
N PRO A 250 -9.66 5.63 -10.91
CA PRO A 250 -9.00 4.46 -10.32
C PRO A 250 -9.74 4.06 -9.04
N LEU A 251 -10.54 2.99 -9.15
CA LEU A 251 -11.54 2.65 -8.14
C LEU A 251 -10.92 2.28 -6.79
N MET A 252 -9.84 1.50 -6.81
CA MET A 252 -9.21 0.98 -5.59
C MET A 252 -8.11 1.89 -5.03
N ALA A 253 -7.67 2.92 -5.77
CA ALA A 253 -6.58 3.79 -5.35
C ALA A 253 -6.79 4.43 -3.96
N PRO A 254 -7.99 4.95 -3.58
CA PRO A 254 -8.18 5.50 -2.24
C PRO A 254 -8.04 4.48 -1.11
N LEU A 255 -8.26 3.19 -1.37
CA LEU A 255 -8.10 2.12 -0.37
C LEU A 255 -6.64 1.95 0.08
N GLN A 256 -5.67 2.48 -0.66
CA GLN A 256 -4.28 2.55 -0.20
C GLN A 256 -4.16 3.40 1.08
N MET A 257 -4.82 4.57 1.12
CA MET A 257 -4.90 5.40 2.34
C MET A 257 -5.53 4.63 3.50
N THR A 258 -6.63 3.90 3.22
CA THR A 258 -7.29 3.05 4.21
C THR A 258 -6.33 1.99 4.77
N ALA A 259 -5.62 1.29 3.89
CA ALA A 259 -4.70 0.23 4.29
C ALA A 259 -3.53 0.76 5.13
N TYR A 260 -2.87 1.84 4.68
CA TYR A 260 -1.75 2.43 5.41
C TYR A 260 -2.18 3.09 6.72
N GLY A 261 -3.39 3.68 6.76
CA GLY A 261 -3.98 4.18 8.00
C GLY A 261 -4.23 3.06 9.01
N ALA A 262 -4.86 1.96 8.58
CA ALA A 262 -5.09 0.81 9.44
C ALA A 262 -3.79 0.18 9.97
N LEU A 263 -2.76 0.11 9.13
CA LEU A 263 -1.42 -0.35 9.53
C LEU A 263 -0.80 0.59 10.57
N GLY A 264 -0.86 1.91 10.36
CA GLY A 264 -0.37 2.91 11.31
C GLY A 264 -1.08 2.82 12.67
N ALA A 265 -2.40 2.61 12.67
CA ALA A 265 -3.16 2.38 13.90
C ALA A 265 -2.70 1.11 14.64
N LEU A 266 -2.39 0.03 13.92
CA LEU A 266 -1.82 -1.18 14.51
C LEU A 266 -0.46 -0.89 15.16
N TYR A 267 0.44 -0.11 14.52
CA TYR A 267 1.74 0.22 15.09
C TYR A 267 1.59 0.99 16.39
N ALA A 268 0.74 2.02 16.41
CA ALA A 268 0.48 2.82 17.60
C ALA A 268 -0.07 1.96 18.76
N LEU A 269 -1.05 1.10 18.47
CA LEU A 269 -1.67 0.23 19.48
C LEU A 269 -0.71 -0.80 20.06
N PHE A 270 0.23 -1.34 19.25
CA PHE A 270 1.21 -2.32 19.72
C PHE A 270 2.43 -1.69 20.36
N ASP A 271 2.75 -0.43 20.06
CA ASP A 271 3.84 0.31 20.72
C ASP A 271 3.50 0.65 22.18
N GLU A 272 2.20 0.76 22.50
CA GLU A 272 1.68 1.01 23.85
C GLU A 272 1.51 -0.28 24.70
N LEU A 273 1.68 -1.49 24.11
CA LEU A 273 1.57 -2.77 24.82
C LEU A 273 2.91 -3.21 25.41
#